data_aac89cc147ec8f661ab69be4a9d0931d
#
_entry.id   aac89cc147ec8f661ab69be4a9d0931d
#
_cell.length_a   1.000
_cell.length_b   1.000
_cell.length_c   1.000
_cell.angle_alpha   90.00
_cell.angle_beta   90.00
_cell.angle_gamma   90.00
#
_symmetry.space_group_name_H-M   'P 1'
#
loop_
_entity.id
_entity.type
_entity.pdbx_description
1 polymer ?
#
loop_
_entity_poly.entity_id
_entity_poly.type
_entity_poly.pdbx_seq_one_letter_code
_entity_poly.pdbx_strand_id
1 'polypeptide(L)'
;MRAVVIEQFGLRPEVRDLPAPSAPPGGVVLDVEATGVCRSDHHAFAGHDDTVTLPRVPGHEMVGRVAALGEGVTSVRVGERVTTPFVEGCGRCRWCRQGAAQICPDQTQPGFTHDGSWAEQVAIRAADHNLVPVGEDLPAEAVVTLGCRFATAYRALTARAGLRAGETVAVIGCGG
;
A
#
# COMPACT_ATOMS: atom_id res chain seq x y z
N MET A 1 -7.97 -17.13 6.07
CA MET A 1 -8.53 -15.82 5.77
C MET A 1 -9.12 -15.78 4.37
N ARG A 2 -10.18 -15.03 4.14
CA ARG A 2 -10.71 -14.82 2.79
C ARG A 2 -9.88 -13.78 2.06
N ALA A 3 -9.64 -14.00 0.77
CA ALA A 3 -8.93 -13.08 -0.09
C ALA A 3 -9.48 -13.13 -1.52
N VAL A 4 -9.37 -12.03 -2.24
CA VAL A 4 -9.62 -11.96 -3.68
C VAL A 4 -8.34 -12.31 -4.40
N VAL A 5 -8.36 -13.32 -5.27
CA VAL A 5 -7.16 -13.83 -5.95
C VAL A 5 -7.30 -13.69 -7.46
N ILE A 6 -6.26 -13.14 -8.08
CA ILE A 6 -6.07 -13.19 -9.54
C ILE A 6 -5.27 -14.45 -9.86
N GLU A 7 -5.90 -15.42 -10.50
CA GLU A 7 -5.25 -16.67 -10.92
C GLU A 7 -4.66 -16.58 -12.33
N GLN A 8 -5.28 -15.75 -13.18
CA GLN A 8 -4.87 -15.54 -14.55
C GLN A 8 -5.17 -14.10 -14.98
N PHE A 9 -4.27 -13.49 -15.71
CA PHE A 9 -4.47 -12.13 -16.21
C PHE A 9 -5.73 -12.02 -17.09
N GLY A 10 -6.50 -10.96 -16.86
CA GLY A 10 -7.73 -10.65 -17.61
C GLY A 10 -8.95 -11.53 -17.26
N LEU A 11 -8.80 -12.56 -16.45
CA LEU A 11 -9.93 -13.37 -15.97
C LEU A 11 -10.47 -12.81 -14.64
N ARG A 12 -11.77 -12.99 -14.43
CA ARG A 12 -12.44 -12.53 -13.20
C ARG A 12 -11.74 -13.09 -11.96
N PRO A 13 -11.33 -12.23 -11.01
CA PRO A 13 -10.76 -12.66 -9.75
C PRO A 13 -11.77 -13.46 -8.93
N GLU A 14 -11.28 -14.37 -8.09
CA GLU A 14 -12.12 -15.24 -7.26
C GLU A 14 -11.85 -15.01 -5.78
N VAL A 15 -12.88 -15.15 -4.95
CA VAL A 15 -12.70 -15.20 -3.50
C VAL A 15 -12.24 -16.60 -3.10
N ARG A 16 -11.13 -16.68 -2.40
CA ARG A 16 -10.51 -17.93 -1.92
C ARG A 16 -10.23 -17.86 -0.43
N ASP A 17 -10.22 -19.01 0.21
CA ASP A 17 -9.66 -19.18 1.55
C ASP A 17 -8.17 -19.49 1.45
N LEU A 18 -7.36 -18.60 2.02
CA LEU A 18 -5.90 -18.70 2.07
C LEU A 18 -5.42 -18.81 3.52
N PRO A 19 -4.23 -19.38 3.76
CA PRO A 19 -3.58 -19.26 5.06
C PRO A 19 -3.40 -17.80 5.45
N ALA A 20 -3.55 -17.48 6.73
CA ALA A 20 -3.22 -16.15 7.24
C ALA A 20 -1.71 -15.87 7.07
N PRO A 21 -1.32 -14.64 6.71
CA PRO A 21 0.09 -14.29 6.61
C PRO A 21 0.74 -14.25 8.00
N SER A 22 2.03 -14.52 8.06
CA SER A 22 2.84 -14.29 9.27
C SER A 22 3.55 -12.94 9.19
N ALA A 23 3.77 -12.29 10.34
CA ALA A 23 4.53 -11.05 10.40
C ALA A 23 6.02 -11.32 10.05
N PRO A 24 6.56 -10.71 8.98
CA PRO A 24 7.97 -10.88 8.65
C PRO A 24 8.86 -10.12 9.65
N PRO A 25 10.15 -10.47 9.80
CA PRO A 25 11.07 -9.67 10.61
C PRO A 25 11.07 -8.21 10.17
N GLY A 26 10.94 -7.29 11.13
CA GLY A 26 10.81 -5.84 10.89
C GLY A 26 9.48 -5.41 10.25
N GLY A 27 8.52 -6.32 10.10
CA GLY A 27 7.21 -6.05 9.52
C GLY A 27 6.06 -6.39 10.44
N VAL A 28 4.85 -6.25 9.95
CA VAL A 28 3.60 -6.50 10.70
C VAL A 28 2.62 -7.30 9.86
N VAL A 29 1.59 -7.82 10.51
CA VAL A 29 0.33 -8.21 9.87
C VAL A 29 -0.72 -7.17 10.26
N LEU A 30 -1.51 -6.72 9.30
CA LEU A 30 -2.67 -5.86 9.53
C LEU A 30 -3.96 -6.64 9.31
N ASP A 31 -4.92 -6.46 10.21
CA ASP A 31 -6.33 -6.72 9.95
C ASP A 31 -6.86 -5.57 9.10
N VAL A 32 -7.34 -5.84 7.89
CA VAL A 32 -7.76 -4.82 6.93
C VAL A 32 -9.16 -4.33 7.27
N GLU A 33 -9.29 -3.03 7.57
CA GLU A 33 -10.60 -2.37 7.76
C GLU A 33 -11.22 -1.97 6.43
N ALA A 34 -10.41 -1.40 5.53
CA ALA A 34 -10.85 -1.04 4.19
C ALA A 34 -9.68 -1.09 3.19
N THR A 35 -10.02 -1.36 1.94
CA THR A 35 -9.08 -1.35 0.83
C THR A 35 -9.66 -0.58 -0.36
N GLY A 36 -8.79 0.13 -1.08
CA GLY A 36 -9.16 0.85 -2.29
C GLY A 36 -9.00 0.02 -3.55
N VAL A 37 -9.58 0.53 -4.63
CA VAL A 37 -9.36 0.06 -6.01
C VAL A 37 -8.82 1.22 -6.82
N CYS A 38 -7.64 1.07 -7.37
CA CYS A 38 -6.93 2.08 -8.13
C CYS A 38 -6.74 1.62 -9.59
N ARG A 39 -6.38 2.53 -10.46
CA ARG A 39 -6.04 2.19 -11.85
C ARG A 39 -4.85 1.23 -11.95
N SER A 40 -3.94 1.28 -10.99
CA SER A 40 -2.80 0.36 -10.91
C SER A 40 -3.23 -1.09 -10.70
N ASP A 41 -4.30 -1.36 -9.93
CA ASP A 41 -4.85 -2.71 -9.79
C ASP A 41 -5.37 -3.25 -11.12
N HIS A 42 -5.95 -2.37 -11.96
CA HIS A 42 -6.36 -2.76 -13.32
C HIS A 42 -5.13 -3.14 -14.17
N HIS A 43 -4.01 -2.41 -14.06
CA HIS A 43 -2.80 -2.76 -14.81
C HIS A 43 -2.22 -4.09 -14.34
N ALA A 44 -2.22 -4.35 -13.04
CA ALA A 44 -1.85 -5.65 -12.47
C ALA A 44 -2.77 -6.76 -12.98
N PHE A 45 -4.09 -6.55 -12.94
CA PHE A 45 -5.10 -7.49 -13.44
C PHE A 45 -4.95 -7.80 -14.93
N ALA A 46 -4.65 -6.80 -15.74
CA ALA A 46 -4.52 -6.93 -17.19
C ALA A 46 -3.15 -7.49 -17.65
N GLY A 47 -2.22 -7.70 -16.72
CA GLY A 47 -0.87 -8.19 -17.03
C GLY A 47 0.01 -7.12 -17.70
N HIS A 48 -0.25 -5.84 -17.44
CA HIS A 48 0.55 -4.74 -17.97
C HIS A 48 1.75 -4.38 -17.09
N ASP A 49 1.90 -5.04 -15.94
CA ASP A 49 2.98 -4.80 -14.99
C ASP A 49 3.80 -6.08 -14.79
N ASP A 50 5.04 -6.07 -15.26
CA ASP A 50 5.95 -7.22 -15.25
C ASP A 50 6.40 -7.63 -13.83
N THR A 51 6.13 -6.81 -12.82
CA THR A 51 6.44 -7.14 -11.41
C THR A 51 5.42 -8.08 -10.78
N VAL A 52 4.25 -8.22 -11.39
CA VAL A 52 3.17 -9.09 -10.90
C VAL A 52 3.38 -10.52 -11.35
N THR A 53 3.50 -11.42 -10.38
CA THR A 53 3.50 -12.87 -10.60
C THR A 53 2.24 -13.48 -10.03
N LEU A 54 1.61 -14.39 -10.79
CA LEU A 54 0.36 -15.06 -10.40
C LEU A 54 0.62 -16.43 -9.75
N PRO A 55 -0.26 -16.92 -8.86
CA PRO A 55 -1.46 -16.21 -8.35
C PRO A 55 -1.10 -15.01 -7.47
N ARG A 56 -2.00 -14.00 -7.40
CA ARG A 56 -1.77 -12.78 -6.61
C ARG A 56 -3.03 -12.30 -5.92
N VAL A 57 -2.92 -11.89 -4.66
CA VAL A 57 -3.92 -11.06 -3.98
C VAL A 57 -3.59 -9.60 -4.28
N PRO A 58 -4.44 -8.86 -5.01
CA PRO A 58 -4.20 -7.44 -5.31
C PRO A 58 -4.48 -6.52 -4.12
N GLY A 59 -4.39 -5.21 -4.34
CA GLY A 59 -4.70 -4.16 -3.35
C GLY A 59 -3.46 -3.59 -2.69
N HIS A 60 -3.33 -2.26 -2.79
CA HIS A 60 -2.20 -1.48 -2.27
C HIS A 60 -2.63 -0.18 -1.59
N GLU A 61 -3.90 0.10 -1.57
CA GLU A 61 -4.50 1.22 -0.83
C GLU A 61 -5.28 0.65 0.33
N MET A 62 -4.83 0.89 1.56
CA MET A 62 -5.42 0.25 2.73
C MET A 62 -5.39 1.10 3.99
N VAL A 63 -6.30 0.79 4.88
CA VAL A 63 -6.26 1.13 6.29
C VAL A 63 -6.59 -0.12 7.07
N GLY A 64 -5.95 -0.31 8.20
CA GLY A 64 -6.17 -1.49 9.04
C GLY A 64 -5.58 -1.34 10.43
N ARG A 65 -5.71 -2.39 11.23
CA ARG A 65 -5.14 -2.47 12.57
C ARG A 65 -4.02 -3.48 12.62
N VAL A 66 -2.99 -3.14 13.36
CA VAL A 66 -1.87 -4.05 13.60
C VAL A 66 -2.38 -5.28 14.36
N ALA A 67 -2.37 -6.44 13.70
CA ALA A 67 -2.78 -7.73 14.29
C ALA A 67 -1.61 -8.47 14.94
N ALA A 68 -0.42 -8.38 14.31
CA ALA A 68 0.79 -9.02 14.82
C ALA A 68 2.03 -8.21 14.47
N LEU A 69 3.03 -8.26 15.34
CA LEU A 69 4.34 -7.63 15.13
C LEU A 69 5.38 -8.70 14.79
N GLY A 70 6.21 -8.42 13.80
CA GLY A 70 7.44 -9.16 13.54
C GLY A 70 8.57 -8.73 14.48
N GLU A 71 9.62 -9.53 14.52
CA GLU A 71 10.81 -9.24 15.33
C GLU A 71 11.41 -7.88 14.96
N GLY A 72 11.73 -7.06 15.97
CA GLY A 72 12.41 -5.77 15.82
C GLY A 72 11.50 -4.58 15.47
N VAL A 73 10.19 -4.74 15.35
CA VAL A 73 9.25 -3.61 15.18
C VAL A 73 9.11 -2.84 16.48
N THR A 74 9.24 -1.52 16.41
CA THR A 74 9.23 -0.63 17.58
C THR A 74 8.31 0.59 17.45
N SER A 75 7.90 0.96 16.24
CA SER A 75 7.16 2.21 15.96
C SER A 75 5.66 2.11 16.20
N VAL A 76 5.11 0.90 16.26
CA VAL A 76 3.67 0.65 16.39
C VAL A 76 3.36 -0.45 17.38
N ARG A 77 2.10 -0.57 17.79
CA ARG A 77 1.60 -1.57 18.75
C ARG A 77 0.43 -2.36 18.13
N VAL A 78 0.22 -3.58 18.64
CA VAL A 78 -0.97 -4.37 18.31
C VAL A 78 -2.24 -3.56 18.64
N GLY A 79 -3.21 -3.56 17.71
CA GLY A 79 -4.44 -2.80 17.79
C GLY A 79 -4.33 -1.37 17.24
N GLU A 80 -3.13 -0.85 17.01
CA GLU A 80 -2.94 0.51 16.47
C GLU A 80 -3.43 0.59 15.03
N ARG A 81 -4.18 1.66 14.72
CA ARG A 81 -4.75 1.91 13.39
C ARG A 81 -3.74 2.61 12.51
N VAL A 82 -3.48 2.04 11.36
CA VAL A 82 -2.41 2.50 10.46
C VAL A 82 -2.83 2.45 8.98
N THR A 83 -2.12 3.24 8.16
CA THR A 83 -2.09 3.10 6.71
C THR A 83 -0.65 2.93 6.24
N THR A 84 -0.44 2.62 4.96
CA THR A 84 0.89 2.47 4.35
C THR A 84 0.93 3.14 2.98
N PRO A 85 2.09 3.65 2.52
CA PRO A 85 2.24 4.09 1.15
C PRO A 85 2.23 2.89 0.18
N PHE A 86 1.91 3.14 -1.09
CA PHE A 86 1.97 2.14 -2.15
C PHE A 86 3.35 1.48 -2.27
N VAL A 87 4.40 2.27 -2.19
CA VAL A 87 5.77 1.78 -2.24
C VAL A 87 6.32 1.61 -0.83
N GLU A 88 6.57 0.38 -0.45
CA GLU A 88 7.27 0.03 0.77
C GLU A 88 8.78 0.16 0.58
N GLY A 89 9.38 1.21 1.13
CA GLY A 89 10.83 1.38 1.13
C GLY A 89 11.51 0.45 2.15
N CYS A 90 12.77 0.11 1.92
CA CYS A 90 13.54 -0.72 2.86
C CYS A 90 13.94 -0.01 4.17
N GLY A 91 13.73 1.30 4.29
CA GLY A 91 14.05 2.13 5.46
C GLY A 91 15.55 2.42 5.69
N ARG A 92 16.47 1.67 5.08
CA ARG A 92 17.91 1.71 5.39
C ARG A 92 18.81 2.29 4.29
N CYS A 93 18.37 2.28 3.04
CA CYS A 93 19.18 2.81 1.94
C CYS A 93 19.23 4.35 1.95
N ARG A 94 20.14 4.92 1.17
CA ARG A 94 20.29 6.37 1.07
C ARG A 94 19.01 7.09 0.65
N TRP A 95 18.23 6.47 -0.22
CA TRP A 95 16.99 7.05 -0.74
C TRP A 95 15.89 7.10 0.31
N CYS A 96 15.71 6.02 1.06
CA CYS A 96 14.77 5.99 2.19
C CYS A 96 15.13 7.03 3.24
N ARG A 97 16.42 7.13 3.61
CA ARG A 97 16.89 8.12 4.61
C ARG A 97 16.72 9.57 4.16
N GLN A 98 16.62 9.83 2.87
CA GLN A 98 16.37 11.15 2.27
C GLN A 98 14.89 11.42 1.97
N GLY A 99 13.95 10.55 2.39
CA GLY A 99 12.52 10.71 2.12
C GLY A 99 12.13 10.41 0.67
N ALA A 100 12.95 9.66 -0.05
CA ALA A 100 12.73 9.29 -1.45
C ALA A 100 12.50 7.77 -1.61
N ALA A 101 11.69 7.18 -0.73
CA ALA A 101 11.41 5.75 -0.70
C ALA A 101 10.86 5.19 -2.03
N GLN A 102 10.17 6.01 -2.82
CA GLN A 102 9.61 5.62 -4.13
C GLN A 102 10.68 5.28 -5.19
N ILE A 103 11.95 5.54 -4.92
CA ILE A 103 13.10 5.13 -5.76
C ILE A 103 14.06 4.22 -4.99
N CYS A 104 13.59 3.57 -3.96
CA CYS A 104 14.35 2.56 -3.22
C CYS A 104 14.66 1.36 -4.13
N PRO A 105 15.91 0.92 -4.26
CA PRO A 105 16.24 -0.24 -5.09
C PRO A 105 15.67 -1.56 -4.53
N ASP A 106 15.44 -1.61 -3.20
CA ASP A 106 14.88 -2.77 -2.50
C ASP A 106 13.40 -2.56 -2.14
N GLN A 107 12.68 -1.74 -2.91
CA GLN A 107 11.26 -1.49 -2.65
C GLN A 107 10.42 -2.73 -2.89
N THR A 108 9.31 -2.83 -2.16
CA THR A 108 8.24 -3.79 -2.41
C THR A 108 6.90 -3.05 -2.54
N GLN A 109 5.90 -3.72 -3.09
CA GLN A 109 4.60 -3.13 -3.36
C GLN A 109 3.51 -4.16 -3.08
N PRO A 110 2.65 -3.94 -2.07
CA PRO A 110 1.51 -4.82 -1.80
C PRO A 110 0.62 -4.95 -3.04
N GLY A 111 0.15 -6.15 -3.33
CA GLY A 111 -0.68 -6.43 -4.49
C GLY A 111 0.07 -6.57 -5.82
N PHE A 112 1.39 -6.32 -5.84
CA PHE A 112 2.27 -6.42 -7.01
C PHE A 112 3.42 -7.39 -6.76
N THR A 113 4.39 -7.01 -5.94
CA THR A 113 5.56 -7.85 -5.64
C THR A 113 5.28 -8.91 -4.58
N HIS A 114 4.25 -8.71 -3.76
CA HIS A 114 3.71 -9.65 -2.76
C HIS A 114 2.22 -9.44 -2.60
N ASP A 115 1.54 -10.31 -1.86
CA ASP A 115 0.10 -10.25 -1.65
C ASP A 115 -0.33 -8.95 -0.96
N GLY A 116 -1.43 -8.40 -1.43
CA GLY A 116 -1.97 -7.11 -1.03
C GLY A 116 -3.21 -7.18 -0.15
N SER A 117 -3.92 -6.07 -0.10
CA SER A 117 -4.98 -5.79 0.88
C SER A 117 -6.39 -6.22 0.45
N TRP A 118 -6.59 -6.82 -0.73
CA TRP A 118 -7.91 -7.41 -1.06
C TRP A 118 -8.11 -8.74 -0.33
N ALA A 119 -7.83 -8.73 0.96
CA ALA A 119 -7.91 -9.85 1.90
C ALA A 119 -8.29 -9.34 3.29
N GLU A 120 -8.67 -10.26 4.18
CA GLU A 120 -8.94 -9.92 5.58
C GLU A 120 -7.66 -9.50 6.32
N GLN A 121 -6.49 -9.99 5.90
CA GLN A 121 -5.20 -9.64 6.47
C GLN A 121 -4.14 -9.44 5.38
N VAL A 122 -3.16 -8.59 5.69
CA VAL A 122 -2.01 -8.33 4.81
C VAL A 122 -0.72 -8.20 5.62
N ALA A 123 0.39 -8.71 5.08
CA ALA A 123 1.72 -8.51 5.67
C ALA A 123 2.39 -7.27 5.07
N ILE A 124 2.91 -6.37 5.91
CA ILE A 124 3.62 -5.15 5.53
C ILE A 124 5.07 -5.25 5.98
N ARG A 125 6.01 -4.92 5.10
CA ARG A 125 7.45 -4.97 5.37
C ARG A 125 7.98 -3.65 5.89
N ALA A 126 9.13 -3.71 6.60
CA ALA A 126 9.81 -2.54 7.15
C ALA A 126 8.83 -1.55 7.82
N ALA A 127 8.06 -2.08 8.79
CA ALA A 127 6.94 -1.40 9.44
C ALA A 127 7.32 -0.03 10.00
N ASP A 128 8.46 0.05 10.69
CA ASP A 128 8.96 1.30 11.32
C ASP A 128 9.25 2.40 10.29
N HIS A 129 9.35 2.07 9.00
CA HIS A 129 9.56 3.03 7.92
C HIS A 129 8.29 3.31 7.11
N ASN A 130 7.42 2.32 6.96
CA ASN A 130 6.32 2.39 6.00
C ASN A 130 4.95 2.63 6.66
N LEU A 131 4.78 2.33 7.95
CA LEU A 131 3.49 2.54 8.60
C LEU A 131 3.31 3.98 9.04
N VAL A 132 2.09 4.48 8.83
CA VAL A 132 1.65 5.81 9.26
C VAL A 132 0.46 5.62 10.19
N PRO A 133 0.59 5.91 11.49
CA PRO A 133 -0.54 5.93 12.42
C PRO A 133 -1.61 6.93 11.97
N VAL A 134 -2.88 6.56 12.10
CA VAL A 134 -4.02 7.40 11.73
C VAL A 134 -5.04 7.46 12.85
N GLY A 135 -5.67 8.63 13.01
CA GLY A 135 -6.67 8.87 14.05
C GLY A 135 -7.93 8.04 13.87
N GLU A 136 -8.60 7.74 14.98
CA GLU A 136 -9.87 7.01 15.00
C GLU A 136 -11.03 7.82 14.44
N ASP A 137 -10.89 9.14 14.43
CA ASP A 137 -11.87 10.11 13.92
C ASP A 137 -11.93 10.19 12.39
N LEU A 138 -10.93 9.67 11.71
CA LEU A 138 -10.88 9.67 10.25
C LEU A 138 -11.66 8.46 9.69
N PRO A 139 -12.63 8.68 8.78
CA PRO A 139 -13.34 7.58 8.16
C PRO A 139 -12.39 6.72 7.30
N ALA A 140 -12.60 5.42 7.29
CA ALA A 140 -11.72 4.48 6.58
C ALA A 140 -11.61 4.79 5.08
N GLU A 141 -12.74 5.24 4.48
CA GLU A 141 -12.84 5.62 3.07
C GLU A 141 -11.96 6.83 2.71
N ALA A 142 -11.72 7.72 3.64
CA ALA A 142 -10.79 8.84 3.44
C ALA A 142 -9.34 8.38 3.59
N VAL A 143 -9.05 7.59 4.62
CA VAL A 143 -7.68 7.13 4.90
C VAL A 143 -7.14 6.24 3.78
N VAL A 144 -7.96 5.33 3.26
CA VAL A 144 -7.55 4.36 2.23
C VAL A 144 -6.98 5.03 0.98
N THR A 145 -7.40 6.25 0.66
CA THR A 145 -6.92 6.98 -0.52
C THR A 145 -5.57 7.67 -0.33
N LEU A 146 -5.08 7.77 0.91
CA LEU A 146 -3.88 8.56 1.25
C LEU A 146 -2.60 7.92 0.73
N GLY A 147 -2.50 6.58 0.77
CA GLY A 147 -1.26 5.86 0.50
C GLY A 147 -0.80 5.88 -0.96
N CYS A 148 -1.72 6.01 -1.92
CA CYS A 148 -1.40 6.01 -3.35
C CYS A 148 -1.86 7.30 -4.04
N ARG A 149 -3.17 7.45 -4.29
CA ARG A 149 -3.73 8.53 -5.10
C ARG A 149 -3.40 9.92 -4.56
N PHE A 150 -3.69 10.14 -3.29
CA PHE A 150 -3.45 11.42 -2.65
C PHE A 150 -1.95 11.72 -2.57
N ALA A 151 -1.15 10.79 -2.06
CA ALA A 151 0.30 10.98 -1.93
C ALA A 151 0.97 11.28 -3.27
N THR A 152 0.55 10.60 -4.35
CA THR A 152 1.05 10.82 -5.72
C THR A 152 0.70 12.22 -6.21
N ALA A 153 -0.58 12.62 -6.12
CA ALA A 153 -1.03 13.93 -6.55
C ALA A 153 -0.37 15.06 -5.72
N TYR A 154 -0.34 14.90 -4.40
CA TYR A 154 0.28 15.87 -3.50
C TYR A 154 1.77 16.06 -3.83
N ARG A 155 2.52 14.97 -3.99
CA ARG A 155 3.93 15.03 -4.35
C ARG A 155 4.16 15.63 -5.73
N ALA A 156 3.31 15.31 -6.71
CA ALA A 156 3.40 15.87 -8.06
C ALA A 156 3.29 17.40 -8.03
N LEU A 157 2.31 17.92 -7.31
CA LEU A 157 2.06 19.36 -7.22
C LEU A 157 3.12 20.09 -6.36
N THR A 158 3.44 19.56 -5.20
CA THR A 158 4.31 20.24 -4.23
C THR A 158 5.80 20.06 -4.53
N ALA A 159 6.25 18.79 -4.63
CA ALA A 159 7.67 18.48 -4.71
C ALA A 159 8.22 18.46 -6.15
N ARG A 160 7.36 18.27 -7.16
CA ARG A 160 7.79 18.19 -8.57
C ARG A 160 7.44 19.45 -9.35
N ALA A 161 6.20 19.91 -9.32
CA ALA A 161 5.80 21.15 -9.97
C ALA A 161 6.19 22.41 -9.16
N GLY A 162 6.39 22.27 -7.85
CA GLY A 162 6.70 23.42 -6.99
C GLY A 162 5.55 24.41 -6.89
N LEU A 163 4.32 23.94 -7.06
CA LEU A 163 3.09 24.77 -7.05
C LEU A 163 2.98 25.57 -5.76
N ARG A 164 2.71 26.87 -5.90
CA ARG A 164 2.56 27.81 -4.79
C ARG A 164 1.15 28.36 -4.69
N ALA A 165 0.79 28.86 -3.53
CA ALA A 165 -0.49 29.54 -3.34
C ALA A 165 -0.67 30.70 -4.32
N GLY A 166 -1.84 30.79 -4.96
CA GLY A 166 -2.14 31.82 -5.98
C GLY A 166 -1.80 31.44 -7.42
N GLU A 167 -1.07 30.35 -7.65
CA GLU A 167 -0.78 29.85 -9.00
C GLU A 167 -1.96 29.02 -9.54
N THR A 168 -2.06 28.98 -10.86
CA THR A 168 -3.09 28.19 -11.56
C THR A 168 -2.48 26.88 -12.05
N VAL A 169 -3.20 25.78 -11.87
CA VAL A 169 -2.83 24.47 -12.39
C VAL A 169 -3.94 23.94 -13.28
N ALA A 170 -3.58 23.32 -14.40
CA ALA A 170 -4.48 22.57 -15.26
C ALA A 170 -4.26 21.08 -15.04
N VAL A 171 -5.33 20.35 -14.71
CA VAL A 171 -5.31 18.90 -14.55
C VAL A 171 -6.05 18.26 -15.73
N ILE A 172 -5.34 17.43 -16.50
CA ILE A 172 -5.89 16.73 -17.65
C ILE A 172 -6.11 15.27 -17.27
N GLY A 173 -7.39 14.89 -17.13
CA GLY A 173 -7.80 13.60 -16.59
C GLY A 173 -7.95 13.62 -15.05
N CYS A 174 -8.91 12.86 -14.57
CA CYS A 174 -9.23 12.75 -13.14
C CYS A 174 -9.52 11.30 -12.70
N GLY A 175 -8.94 10.32 -13.39
CA GLY A 175 -8.99 8.91 -13.00
C GLY A 175 -8.00 8.60 -11.87
N GLY A 176 -8.36 7.65 -11.00
CA GLY A 176 -7.52 7.15 -9.91
C GLY A 176 -7.03 5.73 -10.14
#